data_ea31b3a20d2a90c83e0f920a9bfb55fc
#
_entry.id   ea31b3a20d2a90c83e0f920a9bfb55fc
#
_cell.length_a   1.000
_cell.length_b   1.000
_cell.length_c   1.000
_cell.angle_alpha   90.00
_cell.angle_beta   90.00
_cell.angle_gamma   90.00
#
_symmetry.space_group_name_H-M   'P 1'
#
loop_
_entity.id
_entity.type
_entity.pdbx_description
1 polymer ?
#
loop_
_entity_poly.entity_id
_entity_poly.type
_entity_poly.pdbx_seq_one_letter_code
_entity_poly.pdbx_strand_id
1 'polypeptide(L)'
;MGLIENESIPRRKMILFFLIDTSASMTGSKIGSVNDAIENVLPMVGDISDENPDAEINVAALEFSTSTRWLYDTPKGAKEFIWQKVQASGMTSLGEACNELNKKLSRNGGFMPTSTGSGYYAPAIILLSDGVPTDNFEAGLKNLKENNWFKNAIKIAIAIGNDADQNKLAAFTNSPEAVITVHNIDALKQMIRIIAITSSQIGSKSTSAADTTKQDQVVEEIQKAAADVTGAEVANNPAPATKDNWDDWE
;
A
#
# COMPACT_ATOMS: atom_id res chain seq x y z
N MET A 1 -16.36 5.24 -48.29
CA MET A 1 -15.51 6.05 -47.41
C MET A 1 -15.71 5.45 -46.03
N GLY A 2 -14.88 4.49 -45.66
CA GLY A 2 -14.98 3.77 -44.38
C GLY A 2 -14.55 4.69 -43.25
N LEU A 3 -15.41 4.85 -42.25
CA LEU A 3 -15.07 5.44 -40.98
C LEU A 3 -14.02 4.48 -40.30
N ILE A 4 -12.81 4.95 -40.14
CA ILE A 4 -11.83 4.30 -39.29
C ILE A 4 -12.38 4.51 -37.88
N GLU A 5 -13.05 3.51 -37.31
CA GLU A 5 -13.29 3.46 -35.87
C GLU A 5 -11.95 3.57 -35.19
N ASN A 6 -11.73 4.65 -34.50
CA ASN A 6 -10.57 4.83 -33.64
C ASN A 6 -10.70 3.79 -32.51
N GLU A 7 -10.16 2.58 -32.73
CA GLU A 7 -9.99 1.63 -31.63
C GLU A 7 -9.04 2.28 -30.63
N SER A 8 -9.62 2.81 -29.55
CA SER A 8 -8.83 3.33 -28.43
C SER A 8 -8.00 2.17 -27.87
N ILE A 9 -6.68 2.30 -27.94
CA ILE A 9 -5.79 1.33 -27.32
C ILE A 9 -6.18 1.22 -25.84
N PRO A 10 -6.55 0.02 -25.34
CA PRO A 10 -6.98 -0.13 -23.96
C PRO A 10 -5.84 0.26 -23.01
N ARG A 11 -6.13 1.16 -22.07
CA ARG A 11 -5.18 1.56 -21.03
C ARG A 11 -4.71 0.35 -20.23
N ARG A 12 -3.44 0.35 -19.83
CA ARG A 12 -2.90 -0.69 -18.96
C ARG A 12 -3.48 -0.53 -17.56
N LYS A 13 -3.64 -1.64 -16.84
CA LYS A 13 -4.13 -1.61 -15.46
C LYS A 13 -2.98 -1.57 -14.47
N MET A 14 -3.11 -0.75 -13.44
CA MET A 14 -2.29 -0.76 -12.24
C MET A 14 -3.17 -1.06 -11.04
N ILE A 15 -2.74 -1.95 -10.14
CA ILE A 15 -3.48 -2.20 -8.90
C ILE A 15 -2.72 -1.59 -7.73
N LEU A 16 -3.41 -0.74 -6.98
CA LEU A 16 -2.99 -0.22 -5.69
C LEU A 16 -3.58 -1.11 -4.60
N PHE A 17 -2.73 -1.84 -3.89
CA PHE A 17 -3.12 -2.70 -2.78
C PHE A 17 -2.93 -1.98 -1.45
N PHE A 18 -3.96 -1.97 -0.63
CA PHE A 18 -3.87 -1.64 0.79
C PHE A 18 -3.93 -2.91 1.61
N LEU A 19 -2.92 -3.18 2.43
CA LEU A 19 -2.88 -4.23 3.45
C LEU A 19 -2.98 -3.55 4.81
N ILE A 20 -4.07 -3.77 5.53
CA ILE A 20 -4.44 -3.00 6.70
C ILE A 20 -4.50 -3.91 7.90
N ASP A 21 -3.61 -3.66 8.85
CA ASP A 21 -3.69 -4.26 10.17
C ASP A 21 -4.95 -3.75 10.88
N THR A 22 -5.79 -4.69 11.25
CA THR A 22 -7.00 -4.45 12.03
C THR A 22 -6.96 -5.23 13.34
N SER A 23 -5.75 -5.48 13.89
CA SER A 23 -5.56 -6.09 15.20
C SER A 23 -6.05 -5.18 16.35
N ALA A 24 -6.15 -5.73 17.55
CA ALA A 24 -6.69 -5.00 18.70
C ALA A 24 -5.87 -3.74 19.06
N SER A 25 -4.57 -3.71 18.79
CA SER A 25 -3.69 -2.55 19.02
C SER A 25 -4.06 -1.34 18.15
N MET A 26 -4.74 -1.58 17.02
CA MET A 26 -5.25 -0.54 16.13
C MET A 26 -6.56 0.10 16.60
N THR A 27 -7.13 -0.34 17.74
CA THR A 27 -8.42 0.17 18.24
C THR A 27 -8.39 1.68 18.50
N GLY A 28 -9.55 2.32 18.37
CA GLY A 28 -9.74 3.75 18.64
C GLY A 28 -9.36 4.62 17.47
N SER A 29 -8.60 5.67 17.73
CA SER A 29 -8.29 6.70 16.76
C SER A 29 -7.32 6.23 15.65
N LYS A 30 -6.47 5.24 15.90
CA LYS A 30 -5.60 4.67 14.86
C LYS A 30 -6.43 4.14 13.69
N ILE A 31 -7.32 3.19 13.94
CA ILE A 31 -8.16 2.62 12.87
C ILE A 31 -9.15 3.64 12.30
N GLY A 32 -9.66 4.56 13.14
CA GLY A 32 -10.48 5.69 12.70
C GLY A 32 -9.74 6.55 11.68
N SER A 33 -8.48 6.87 11.96
CA SER A 33 -7.63 7.70 11.08
C SER A 33 -7.25 7.00 9.79
N VAL A 34 -7.00 5.68 9.83
CA VAL A 34 -6.79 4.86 8.63
C VAL A 34 -8.03 4.89 7.75
N ASN A 35 -9.22 4.66 8.33
CA ASN A 35 -10.49 4.74 7.61
C ASN A 35 -10.67 6.10 6.92
N ASP A 36 -10.52 7.18 7.68
CA ASP A 36 -10.69 8.54 7.15
C ASP A 36 -9.66 8.86 6.06
N ALA A 37 -8.40 8.49 6.27
CA ALA A 37 -7.34 8.79 5.31
C ALA A 37 -7.56 8.05 3.98
N ILE A 38 -7.91 6.75 4.03
CA ILE A 38 -8.12 5.98 2.80
C ILE A 38 -9.39 6.46 2.09
N GLU A 39 -10.50 6.68 2.81
CA GLU A 39 -11.74 7.21 2.23
C GLU A 39 -11.51 8.54 1.49
N ASN A 40 -10.68 9.43 2.07
CA ASN A 40 -10.39 10.74 1.47
C ASN A 40 -9.37 10.69 0.33
N VAL A 41 -8.45 9.72 0.28
CA VAL A 41 -7.45 9.64 -0.80
C VAL A 41 -7.98 8.95 -2.05
N LEU A 42 -8.96 8.07 -1.95
CA LEU A 42 -9.51 7.33 -3.08
C LEU A 42 -10.01 8.21 -4.23
N PRO A 43 -10.77 9.31 -4.00
CA PRO A 43 -11.14 10.23 -5.07
C PRO A 43 -9.93 10.83 -5.79
N MET A 44 -8.86 11.18 -5.05
CA MET A 44 -7.63 11.76 -5.62
C MET A 44 -6.89 10.75 -6.50
N VAL A 45 -6.82 9.48 -6.06
CA VAL A 45 -6.28 8.38 -6.89
C VAL A 45 -7.13 8.18 -8.14
N GLY A 46 -8.45 8.34 -8.00
CA GLY A 46 -9.38 8.31 -9.13
C GLY A 46 -9.13 9.43 -10.14
N ASP A 47 -8.88 10.64 -9.69
CA ASP A 47 -8.55 11.77 -10.58
C ASP A 47 -7.22 11.53 -11.31
N ILE A 48 -6.18 11.01 -10.60
CA ILE A 48 -4.92 10.60 -11.23
C ILE A 48 -5.17 9.53 -12.30
N SER A 49 -6.06 8.57 -12.04
CA SER A 49 -6.42 7.53 -13.01
C SER A 49 -7.10 8.10 -14.26
N ASP A 50 -8.00 9.06 -14.10
CA ASP A 50 -8.74 9.65 -15.21
C ASP A 50 -7.86 10.55 -16.08
N GLU A 51 -6.94 11.28 -15.46
CA GLU A 51 -5.97 12.13 -16.14
C GLU A 51 -4.84 11.35 -16.81
N ASN A 52 -4.69 10.07 -16.52
CA ASN A 52 -3.61 9.23 -17.05
C ASN A 52 -4.04 8.55 -18.37
N PRO A 53 -3.44 8.91 -19.52
CA PRO A 53 -3.79 8.31 -20.80
C PRO A 53 -3.32 6.87 -20.93
N ASP A 54 -2.30 6.45 -20.18
CA ASP A 54 -1.59 5.17 -20.32
C ASP A 54 -2.11 4.10 -19.36
N ALA A 55 -2.70 4.52 -18.22
CA ALA A 55 -3.06 3.61 -17.14
C ALA A 55 -4.44 3.88 -16.53
N GLU A 56 -5.12 2.81 -16.17
CA GLU A 56 -6.28 2.76 -15.29
C GLU A 56 -5.84 2.26 -13.92
N ILE A 57 -6.11 3.02 -12.85
CA ILE A 57 -5.75 2.64 -11.49
C ILE A 57 -6.95 1.98 -10.83
N ASN A 58 -6.77 0.71 -10.46
CA ASN A 58 -7.71 -0.06 -9.66
C ASN A 58 -7.19 -0.20 -8.23
N VAL A 59 -8.10 -0.36 -7.30
CA VAL A 59 -7.80 -0.52 -5.87
C VAL A 59 -8.26 -1.88 -5.38
N ALA A 60 -7.47 -2.49 -4.51
CA ALA A 60 -7.81 -3.67 -3.74
C ALA A 60 -7.39 -3.46 -2.28
N ALA A 61 -8.23 -3.83 -1.33
CA ALA A 61 -7.92 -3.69 0.10
C ALA A 61 -8.15 -5.01 0.83
N LEU A 62 -7.13 -5.40 1.60
CA LEU A 62 -7.11 -6.55 2.49
C LEU A 62 -7.01 -6.05 3.92
N GLU A 63 -7.99 -6.37 4.76
CA GLU A 63 -7.84 -6.26 6.21
C GLU A 63 -7.31 -7.58 6.78
N PHE A 64 -6.46 -7.50 7.78
CA PHE A 64 -5.94 -8.67 8.49
C PHE A 64 -5.88 -8.43 10.00
N SER A 65 -6.31 -9.44 10.74
CA SER A 65 -6.21 -9.51 12.20
C SER A 65 -6.00 -10.97 12.61
N THR A 66 -6.91 -11.62 13.30
CA THR A 66 -6.90 -13.09 13.51
C THR A 66 -7.18 -13.85 12.21
N SER A 67 -7.88 -13.24 11.28
CA SER A 67 -8.17 -13.73 9.92
C SER A 67 -7.95 -12.62 8.90
N THR A 68 -8.05 -12.97 7.64
CA THR A 68 -7.92 -12.02 6.52
C THR A 68 -9.23 -11.89 5.76
N ARG A 69 -9.54 -10.69 5.28
CA ARG A 69 -10.72 -10.43 4.43
C ARG A 69 -10.42 -9.38 3.37
N TRP A 70 -10.66 -9.72 2.12
CA TRP A 70 -10.70 -8.74 1.03
C TRP A 70 -12.00 -7.96 1.08
N LEU A 71 -11.94 -6.62 1.00
CA LEU A 71 -13.15 -5.79 1.01
C LEU A 71 -14.02 -6.01 -0.22
N TYR A 72 -13.41 -6.42 -1.34
CA TYR A 72 -14.09 -6.81 -2.57
C TYR A 72 -13.42 -8.04 -3.20
N ASP A 73 -14.20 -8.90 -3.85
CA ASP A 73 -13.71 -10.10 -4.52
C ASP A 73 -12.83 -9.79 -5.74
N THR A 74 -12.96 -8.59 -6.30
CA THR A 74 -12.18 -8.08 -7.44
C THR A 74 -11.76 -6.65 -7.22
N PRO A 75 -10.59 -6.22 -7.76
CA PRO A 75 -10.22 -4.81 -7.75
C PRO A 75 -11.28 -3.94 -8.41
N LYS A 76 -11.50 -2.74 -7.89
CA LYS A 76 -12.43 -1.74 -8.42
C LYS A 76 -11.65 -0.54 -8.93
N GLY A 77 -12.15 0.12 -9.97
CA GLY A 77 -11.64 1.43 -10.35
C GLY A 77 -11.60 2.37 -9.14
N ALA A 78 -10.57 3.20 -9.02
CA ALA A 78 -10.39 4.01 -7.80
C ALA A 78 -11.59 4.91 -7.48
N LYS A 79 -12.30 5.43 -8.51
CA LYS A 79 -13.55 6.20 -8.32
C LYS A 79 -14.76 5.34 -7.96
N GLU A 80 -14.74 4.07 -8.32
CA GLU A 80 -15.81 3.11 -8.04
C GLU A 80 -15.61 2.37 -6.72
N PHE A 81 -14.41 2.49 -6.12
CA PHE A 81 -14.08 1.82 -4.87
C PHE A 81 -14.74 2.55 -3.69
N ILE A 82 -15.87 2.07 -3.24
CA ILE A 82 -16.55 2.60 -2.04
C ILE A 82 -15.85 2.03 -0.81
N TRP A 83 -15.26 2.90 0.00
CA TRP A 83 -14.58 2.46 1.21
C TRP A 83 -15.55 1.82 2.21
N GLN A 84 -15.22 0.60 2.65
CA GLN A 84 -15.93 -0.09 3.72
C GLN A 84 -15.13 0.08 5.01
N LYS A 85 -15.66 0.84 5.97
CA LYS A 85 -14.93 1.11 7.23
C LYS A 85 -14.59 -0.19 7.94
N VAL A 86 -13.29 -0.39 8.17
CA VAL A 86 -12.76 -1.55 8.90
C VAL A 86 -12.75 -1.28 10.40
N GLN A 87 -12.82 -2.34 11.20
CA GLN A 87 -12.84 -2.27 12.66
C GLN A 87 -11.70 -3.09 13.24
N ALA A 88 -11.06 -2.57 14.27
CA ALA A 88 -9.93 -3.24 14.91
C ALA A 88 -10.37 -4.25 15.96
N SER A 89 -9.83 -5.46 15.88
CA SER A 89 -10.00 -6.53 16.87
C SER A 89 -9.07 -7.70 16.58
N GLY A 90 -8.80 -8.52 17.58
CA GLY A 90 -8.06 -9.79 17.40
C GLY A 90 -6.55 -9.62 17.35
N MET A 91 -5.88 -10.53 16.67
CA MET A 91 -4.41 -10.68 16.63
C MET A 91 -3.82 -10.08 15.36
N THR A 92 -2.50 -10.21 15.13
CA THR A 92 -1.78 -9.63 13.97
C THR A 92 -1.25 -10.76 13.08
N SER A 93 -2.09 -11.32 12.18
CA SER A 93 -1.70 -12.43 11.29
C SER A 93 -1.12 -11.92 9.96
N LEU A 94 0.04 -11.27 10.02
CA LEU A 94 0.73 -10.71 8.84
C LEU A 94 1.23 -11.80 7.88
N GLY A 95 1.61 -12.98 8.39
CA GLY A 95 2.00 -14.12 7.55
C GLY A 95 0.85 -14.64 6.71
N GLU A 96 -0.37 -14.70 7.27
CA GLU A 96 -1.57 -15.05 6.50
C GLU A 96 -1.92 -13.96 5.48
N ALA A 97 -1.75 -12.68 5.83
CA ALA A 97 -1.91 -11.58 4.87
C ALA A 97 -0.93 -11.71 3.69
N CYS A 98 0.32 -12.11 3.93
CA CYS A 98 1.30 -12.41 2.88
C CYS A 98 0.83 -13.57 1.98
N ASN A 99 0.28 -14.64 2.55
CA ASN A 99 -0.25 -15.77 1.80
C ASN A 99 -1.45 -15.36 0.93
N GLU A 100 -2.38 -14.59 1.47
CA GLU A 100 -3.54 -14.09 0.74
C GLU A 100 -3.13 -13.14 -0.39
N LEU A 101 -2.19 -12.22 -0.13
CA LEU A 101 -1.64 -11.37 -1.16
C LEU A 101 -0.98 -12.19 -2.28
N ASN A 102 -0.19 -13.22 -1.93
CA ASN A 102 0.44 -14.10 -2.91
C ASN A 102 -0.58 -14.81 -3.81
N LYS A 103 -1.69 -15.29 -3.25
CA LYS A 103 -2.81 -15.87 -4.02
C LYS A 103 -3.39 -14.85 -5.00
N LYS A 104 -3.59 -13.59 -4.56
CA LYS A 104 -4.16 -12.52 -5.39
C LYS A 104 -3.20 -11.94 -6.42
N LEU A 105 -1.89 -12.05 -6.19
CA LEU A 105 -0.85 -11.74 -7.18
C LEU A 105 -0.65 -12.87 -8.20
N SER A 106 -1.66 -13.70 -8.44
CA SER A 106 -1.63 -14.82 -9.37
C SER A 106 -2.83 -14.78 -10.31
N ARG A 107 -2.74 -15.54 -11.41
CA ARG A 107 -3.83 -15.68 -12.37
C ARG A 107 -5.00 -16.54 -11.87
N ASN A 108 -4.69 -17.63 -11.17
CA ASN A 108 -5.70 -18.60 -10.75
C ASN A 108 -6.45 -18.11 -9.52
N GLY A 109 -7.60 -17.46 -9.73
CA GLY A 109 -8.39 -16.82 -8.68
C GLY A 109 -7.79 -15.54 -8.12
N GLY A 110 -6.73 -15.02 -8.75
CA GLY A 110 -6.05 -13.78 -8.39
C GLY A 110 -6.52 -12.57 -9.19
N PHE A 111 -5.86 -11.45 -8.93
CA PHE A 111 -6.14 -10.15 -9.56
C PHE A 111 -5.16 -9.80 -10.68
N MET A 112 -4.03 -10.51 -10.76
CA MET A 112 -2.96 -10.22 -11.70
C MET A 112 -2.89 -11.30 -12.80
N PRO A 113 -2.54 -10.94 -14.05
CA PRO A 113 -2.35 -11.92 -15.12
C PRO A 113 -1.09 -12.77 -14.90
N THR A 114 -0.92 -13.82 -15.73
CA THR A 114 0.19 -14.78 -15.58
C THR A 114 1.56 -14.18 -15.82
N SER A 115 1.66 -13.16 -16.68
CA SER A 115 2.94 -12.55 -17.04
C SER A 115 2.92 -11.04 -16.88
N THR A 116 4.05 -10.50 -16.42
CA THR A 116 4.34 -9.07 -16.45
C THR A 116 4.40 -8.63 -17.92
N GLY A 117 3.57 -7.68 -18.32
CA GLY A 117 3.56 -7.15 -19.68
C GLY A 117 2.24 -7.30 -20.45
N SER A 118 1.32 -8.14 -19.99
CA SER A 118 0.01 -8.31 -20.63
C SER A 118 -1.03 -7.30 -20.16
N GLY A 119 -0.86 -6.02 -20.49
CA GLY A 119 -1.85 -4.98 -20.17
C GLY A 119 -1.86 -4.54 -18.70
N TYR A 120 -0.83 -4.86 -17.90
CA TYR A 120 -0.72 -4.44 -16.51
C TYR A 120 0.63 -3.79 -16.22
N TYR A 121 0.63 -2.81 -15.33
CA TYR A 121 1.82 -2.30 -14.65
C TYR A 121 2.12 -3.12 -13.39
N ALA A 122 3.35 -3.00 -12.89
CA ALA A 122 3.68 -3.52 -11.58
C ALA A 122 2.77 -2.89 -10.52
N PRO A 123 2.24 -3.67 -9.56
CA PRO A 123 1.34 -3.14 -8.55
C PRO A 123 2.09 -2.26 -7.53
N ALA A 124 1.37 -1.38 -6.86
CA ALA A 124 1.85 -0.75 -5.63
C ALA A 124 1.16 -1.39 -4.43
N ILE A 125 1.92 -1.66 -3.38
CA ILE A 125 1.46 -2.34 -2.17
C ILE A 125 1.81 -1.46 -0.97
N ILE A 126 0.80 -1.01 -0.25
CA ILE A 126 0.92 -0.19 0.96
C ILE A 126 0.49 -1.05 2.14
N LEU A 127 1.44 -1.34 3.03
CA LEU A 127 1.20 -2.08 4.27
C LEU A 127 1.12 -1.09 5.44
N LEU A 128 0.05 -1.19 6.24
CA LEU A 128 -0.16 -0.40 7.45
C LEU A 128 -0.24 -1.35 8.64
N SER A 129 0.64 -1.19 9.64
CA SER A 129 0.62 -2.00 10.86
C SER A 129 1.25 -1.25 12.04
N ASP A 130 0.71 -1.47 13.23
CA ASP A 130 1.21 -0.95 14.50
C ASP A 130 1.75 -2.05 15.44
N GLY A 131 1.73 -3.30 14.99
CA GLY A 131 2.01 -4.43 15.86
C GLY A 131 3.12 -5.37 15.38
N VAL A 132 3.46 -6.28 16.28
CA VAL A 132 4.35 -7.40 16.01
C VAL A 132 3.51 -8.56 15.47
N PRO A 133 3.89 -9.19 14.33
CA PRO A 133 3.19 -10.37 13.83
C PRO A 133 3.10 -11.47 14.89
N THR A 134 1.90 -12.04 15.05
CA THR A 134 1.63 -13.12 16.02
C THR A 134 1.60 -14.51 15.38
N ASP A 135 1.74 -14.57 14.06
CA ASP A 135 1.75 -15.80 13.26
C ASP A 135 3.13 -16.05 12.61
N ASN A 136 3.22 -17.08 11.76
CA ASN A 136 4.46 -17.40 11.05
C ASN A 136 4.69 -16.48 9.84
N PHE A 137 5.01 -15.22 10.11
CA PHE A 137 5.29 -14.21 9.09
C PHE A 137 6.38 -14.62 8.11
N GLU A 138 7.49 -15.22 8.61
CA GLU A 138 8.64 -15.60 7.78
C GLU A 138 8.25 -16.62 6.69
N ALA A 139 7.40 -17.58 7.02
CA ALA A 139 6.93 -18.57 6.06
C ALA A 139 6.03 -17.93 4.99
N GLY A 140 5.09 -17.07 5.37
CA GLY A 140 4.22 -16.35 4.45
C GLY A 140 5.01 -15.43 3.52
N LEU A 141 5.94 -14.65 4.08
CA LEU A 141 6.80 -13.75 3.33
C LEU A 141 7.73 -14.48 2.36
N LYS A 142 8.30 -15.61 2.76
CA LYS A 142 9.17 -16.41 1.88
C LYS A 142 8.45 -16.78 0.58
N ASN A 143 7.25 -17.31 0.68
CA ASN A 143 6.46 -17.70 -0.50
C ASN A 143 6.09 -16.48 -1.35
N LEU A 144 5.73 -15.37 -0.70
CA LEU A 144 5.39 -14.12 -1.37
C LEU A 144 6.58 -13.53 -2.16
N LYS A 145 7.79 -13.60 -1.59
CA LYS A 145 9.03 -13.12 -2.24
C LYS A 145 9.40 -13.89 -3.51
N GLU A 146 8.89 -15.09 -3.72
CA GLU A 146 9.08 -15.84 -4.95
C GLU A 146 8.16 -15.37 -6.09
N ASN A 147 7.10 -14.65 -5.77
CA ASN A 147 6.14 -14.13 -6.73
C ASN A 147 6.73 -13.01 -7.60
N ASN A 148 6.64 -13.16 -8.92
CA ASN A 148 7.22 -12.18 -9.85
C ASN A 148 6.54 -10.80 -9.78
N TRP A 149 5.24 -10.74 -9.52
CA TRP A 149 4.54 -9.47 -9.34
C TRP A 149 5.01 -8.76 -8.07
N PHE A 150 5.20 -9.52 -6.98
CA PHE A 150 5.72 -8.96 -5.73
C PHE A 150 7.17 -8.48 -5.86
N LYS A 151 8.02 -9.22 -6.58
CA LYS A 151 9.42 -8.80 -6.83
C LYS A 151 9.50 -7.44 -7.49
N ASN A 152 8.60 -7.17 -8.45
CA ASN A 152 8.57 -5.95 -9.23
C ASN A 152 7.62 -4.87 -8.66
N ALA A 153 6.89 -5.16 -7.60
CA ALA A 153 5.95 -4.23 -6.97
C ALA A 153 6.67 -3.04 -6.33
N ILE A 154 6.01 -1.90 -6.32
CA ILE A 154 6.31 -0.82 -5.39
C ILE A 154 5.79 -1.26 -4.02
N LYS A 155 6.64 -1.26 -2.99
CA LYS A 155 6.31 -1.72 -1.63
C LYS A 155 6.68 -0.65 -0.63
N ILE A 156 5.69 -0.14 0.08
CA ILE A 156 5.88 0.84 1.17
C ILE A 156 5.16 0.31 2.40
N ALA A 157 5.75 0.48 3.57
CA ALA A 157 5.12 0.19 4.83
C ALA A 157 5.01 1.43 5.71
N ILE A 158 3.89 1.58 6.39
CA ILE A 158 3.67 2.58 7.45
C ILE A 158 3.69 1.84 8.78
N ALA A 159 4.71 2.13 9.58
CA ALA A 159 4.83 1.71 10.96
C ALA A 159 4.07 2.71 11.85
N ILE A 160 2.99 2.27 12.51
CA ILE A 160 2.10 3.14 13.29
C ILE A 160 2.50 3.05 14.76
N GLY A 161 3.19 4.07 15.26
CA GLY A 161 3.74 4.10 16.63
C GLY A 161 5.09 3.43 16.77
N ASN A 162 5.60 3.45 18.01
CA ASN A 162 6.93 2.90 18.32
C ASN A 162 6.92 1.37 18.50
N ASP A 163 5.76 0.77 18.69
CA ASP A 163 5.61 -0.66 18.96
C ASP A 163 5.65 -1.53 17.70
N ALA A 164 5.52 -0.91 16.51
CA ALA A 164 5.57 -1.62 15.24
C ALA A 164 6.96 -2.26 15.01
N ASP A 165 6.97 -3.53 14.60
CA ASP A 165 8.22 -4.24 14.28
C ASP A 165 8.78 -3.76 12.92
N GLN A 166 9.58 -2.69 12.97
CA GLN A 166 10.22 -2.09 11.79
C GLN A 166 11.07 -3.11 11.01
N ASN A 167 11.68 -4.11 11.68
CA ASN A 167 12.47 -5.13 10.99
C ASN A 167 11.58 -6.04 10.13
N LYS A 168 10.40 -6.41 10.62
CA LYS A 168 9.42 -7.19 9.85
C LYS A 168 8.87 -6.38 8.66
N LEU A 169 8.57 -5.11 8.88
CA LEU A 169 8.12 -4.22 7.82
C LEU A 169 9.21 -3.99 6.77
N ALA A 170 10.46 -3.80 7.17
CA ALA A 170 11.62 -3.72 6.27
C ALA A 170 11.85 -5.04 5.50
N ALA A 171 11.64 -6.18 6.16
CA ALA A 171 11.70 -7.48 5.49
C ALA A 171 10.60 -7.64 4.43
N PHE A 172 9.39 -7.09 4.66
CA PHE A 172 8.30 -7.08 3.69
C PHE A 172 8.61 -6.18 2.50
N THR A 173 9.03 -4.94 2.72
CA THR A 173 9.34 -3.99 1.66
C THR A 173 10.62 -4.33 0.90
N ASN A 174 11.49 -5.13 1.50
CA ASN A 174 12.86 -5.44 1.06
C ASN A 174 13.79 -4.21 1.08
N SER A 175 13.41 -3.16 1.79
CA SER A 175 14.17 -1.93 1.97
C SER A 175 13.73 -1.24 3.26
N PRO A 176 14.64 -0.99 4.21
CA PRO A 176 14.32 -0.20 5.40
C PRO A 176 13.86 1.22 5.05
N GLU A 177 14.41 1.80 3.96
CA GLU A 177 14.09 3.13 3.48
C GLU A 177 12.63 3.26 2.98
N ALA A 178 11.98 2.14 2.74
CA ALA A 178 10.57 2.08 2.35
C ALA A 178 9.62 1.91 3.55
N VAL A 179 10.13 2.00 4.77
CA VAL A 179 9.35 1.98 6.02
C VAL A 179 9.30 3.38 6.61
N ILE A 180 8.10 3.92 6.75
CA ILE A 180 7.85 5.23 7.35
C ILE A 180 7.16 5.02 8.69
N THR A 181 7.77 5.45 9.77
CA THR A 181 7.17 5.44 11.10
C THR A 181 6.37 6.71 11.32
N VAL A 182 5.18 6.60 11.88
CA VAL A 182 4.30 7.73 12.21
C VAL A 182 3.92 7.68 13.68
N HIS A 183 3.97 8.84 14.35
CA HIS A 183 3.82 8.97 15.80
C HIS A 183 2.55 9.72 16.23
N ASN A 184 1.73 10.15 15.29
CA ASN A 184 0.46 10.84 15.56
C ASN A 184 -0.52 10.68 14.40
N ILE A 185 -1.79 11.06 14.64
CA ILE A 185 -2.90 10.94 13.68
C ILE A 185 -2.64 11.74 12.41
N ASP A 186 -2.15 12.97 12.56
CA ASP A 186 -1.99 13.86 11.41
C ASP A 186 -0.89 13.36 10.49
N ALA A 187 0.22 12.86 11.05
CA ALA A 187 1.27 12.20 10.29
C ALA A 187 0.75 10.95 9.57
N LEU A 188 -0.04 10.11 10.25
CA LEU A 188 -0.64 8.91 9.64
C LEU A 188 -1.51 9.28 8.43
N LYS A 189 -2.43 10.22 8.58
CA LYS A 189 -3.32 10.69 7.50
C LYS A 189 -2.54 11.28 6.33
N GLN A 190 -1.55 12.14 6.62
CA GLN A 190 -0.72 12.76 5.60
C GLN A 190 0.12 11.72 4.85
N MET A 191 0.77 10.79 5.56
CA MET A 191 1.62 9.77 4.93
C MET A 191 0.81 8.78 4.09
N ILE A 192 -0.36 8.32 4.53
CA ILE A 192 -1.25 7.48 3.70
C ILE A 192 -1.57 8.20 2.39
N ARG A 193 -1.93 9.50 2.47
CA ARG A 193 -2.23 10.31 1.29
C ARG A 193 -1.04 10.45 0.35
N ILE A 194 0.11 10.85 0.88
CA ILE A 194 1.34 11.06 0.10
C ILE A 194 1.74 9.75 -0.59
N ILE A 195 1.81 8.65 0.15
CA ILE A 195 2.24 7.35 -0.37
C ILE A 195 1.29 6.86 -1.46
N ALA A 196 -0.03 6.93 -1.24
CA ALA A 196 -1.01 6.48 -2.23
C ALA A 196 -0.92 7.30 -3.52
N ILE A 197 -0.83 8.64 -3.43
CA ILE A 197 -0.73 9.53 -4.59
C ILE A 197 0.59 9.29 -5.33
N THR A 198 1.73 9.33 -4.64
CA THR A 198 3.06 9.18 -5.25
C THR A 198 3.21 7.81 -5.92
N SER A 199 2.80 6.73 -5.23
CA SER A 199 2.83 5.39 -5.80
C SER A 199 1.94 5.25 -7.04
N SER A 200 0.78 5.90 -7.03
CA SER A 200 -0.13 5.91 -8.18
C SER A 200 0.45 6.67 -9.36
N GLN A 201 0.99 7.87 -9.13
CA GLN A 201 1.56 8.72 -10.17
C GLN A 201 2.81 8.10 -10.83
N ILE A 202 3.73 7.57 -10.04
CA ILE A 202 4.98 6.98 -10.55
C ILE A 202 4.73 5.58 -11.09
N GLY A 203 3.97 4.76 -10.36
CA GLY A 203 3.68 3.38 -10.71
C GLY A 203 2.95 3.24 -12.04
N SER A 204 2.03 4.14 -12.33
CA SER A 204 1.20 4.14 -13.54
C SER A 204 1.86 4.73 -14.79
N LYS A 205 3.05 5.33 -14.67
CA LYS A 205 3.78 5.87 -15.83
C LYS A 205 4.47 4.75 -16.63
N SER A 206 4.59 4.94 -17.94
CA SER A 206 5.45 4.12 -18.78
C SER A 206 6.91 4.27 -18.33
N THR A 207 7.67 3.17 -18.33
CA THR A 207 9.07 3.21 -17.90
C THR A 207 9.89 3.92 -18.98
N SER A 208 10.45 5.08 -18.65
CA SER A 208 11.56 5.64 -19.43
C SER A 208 12.85 4.88 -19.08
N ALA A 209 13.84 4.91 -19.96
CA ALA A 209 15.15 4.30 -19.74
C ALA A 209 15.97 5.09 -18.69
N ALA A 210 15.46 5.18 -17.47
CA ALA A 210 16.17 5.78 -16.35
C ALA A 210 16.88 4.68 -15.55
N ASP A 211 18.06 4.97 -15.04
CA ASP A 211 18.89 4.05 -14.24
C ASP A 211 18.26 3.67 -12.89
N THR A 212 17.18 4.35 -12.47
CA THR A 212 16.49 4.14 -11.18
C THR A 212 15.19 3.38 -11.35
N THR A 213 14.91 2.43 -10.45
CA THR A 213 13.65 1.69 -10.46
C THR A 213 12.47 2.57 -10.01
N LYS A 214 11.24 2.18 -10.35
CA LYS A 214 10.04 2.87 -9.83
C LYS A 214 9.96 2.81 -8.30
N GLN A 215 10.42 1.72 -7.69
CA GLN A 215 10.53 1.58 -6.25
C GLN A 215 11.43 2.68 -5.68
N ASP A 216 12.63 2.85 -6.22
CA ASP A 216 13.59 3.85 -5.71
C ASP A 216 13.06 5.28 -5.89
N GLN A 217 12.43 5.58 -7.03
CA GLN A 217 11.81 6.89 -7.27
C GLN A 217 10.70 7.18 -6.26
N VAL A 218 9.84 6.22 -5.98
CA VAL A 218 8.76 6.37 -4.99
C VAL A 218 9.33 6.56 -3.59
N VAL A 219 10.31 5.75 -3.21
CA VAL A 219 10.96 5.83 -1.89
C VAL A 219 11.62 7.21 -1.71
N GLU A 220 12.37 7.69 -2.69
CA GLU A 220 13.02 9.01 -2.63
C GLU A 220 12.00 10.15 -2.44
N GLU A 221 10.90 10.15 -3.20
CA GLU A 221 9.87 11.20 -3.07
C GLU A 221 9.13 11.11 -1.72
N ILE A 222 8.87 9.90 -1.24
CA ILE A 222 8.20 9.70 0.06
C ILE A 222 9.12 10.13 1.21
N GLN A 223 10.42 9.84 1.14
CA GLN A 223 11.40 10.27 2.15
C GLN A 223 11.49 11.79 2.23
N LYS A 224 11.55 12.48 1.07
CA LYS A 224 11.52 13.94 1.02
C LYS A 224 10.25 14.49 1.70
N ALA A 225 9.10 13.91 1.35
CA ALA A 225 7.84 14.36 1.93
C ALA A 225 7.73 14.04 3.43
N ALA A 226 8.24 12.90 3.89
CA ALA A 226 8.23 12.52 5.31
C ALA A 226 9.05 13.51 6.18
N ALA A 227 10.12 14.07 5.63
CA ALA A 227 10.92 15.06 6.34
C ALA A 227 10.14 16.37 6.66
N ASP A 228 9.11 16.68 5.88
CA ASP A 228 8.25 17.84 6.05
C ASP A 228 7.00 17.55 6.91
N VAL A 229 6.76 16.28 7.25
CA VAL A 229 5.60 15.86 8.04
C VAL A 229 5.99 15.69 9.51
N THR A 230 5.54 16.57 10.37
CA THR A 230 5.80 16.49 11.83
C THR A 230 5.22 15.19 12.38
N GLY A 231 6.09 14.35 12.98
CA GLY A 231 5.71 13.04 13.52
C GLY A 231 5.78 11.89 12.51
N ALA A 232 6.41 12.09 11.34
CA ALA A 232 6.80 11.02 10.43
C ALA A 232 8.33 10.88 10.39
N GLU A 233 8.83 9.66 10.34
CA GLU A 233 10.26 9.34 10.30
C GLU A 233 10.54 8.19 9.33
N VAL A 234 11.71 8.25 8.67
CA VAL A 234 12.22 7.13 7.85
C VAL A 234 13.03 6.20 8.75
N ALA A 235 12.84 4.88 8.64
CA ALA A 235 13.40 3.89 9.56
C ALA A 235 14.93 3.94 9.75
N ASN A 236 15.70 4.48 8.80
CA ASN A 236 17.16 4.58 8.89
C ASN A 236 17.69 5.97 9.31
N ASN A 237 16.82 6.92 9.62
CA ASN A 237 17.20 8.24 10.07
C ASN A 237 16.38 8.59 11.33
N PRO A 238 16.71 7.98 12.49
CA PRO A 238 15.96 8.24 13.70
C PRO A 238 16.11 9.73 14.05
N ALA A 239 15.04 10.50 13.88
CA ALA A 239 14.94 11.80 14.49
C ALA A 239 15.06 11.63 16.03
N PRO A 240 15.50 12.66 16.78
CA PRO A 240 15.54 12.58 18.22
C PRO A 240 14.14 12.22 18.73
N ALA A 241 14.06 11.17 19.55
CA ALA A 241 12.83 10.58 20.04
C ALA A 241 11.84 11.66 20.50
N THR A 242 10.88 11.98 19.65
CA THR A 242 9.70 12.73 20.04
C THR A 242 8.85 11.77 20.86
N LYS A 243 8.37 12.21 22.02
CA LYS A 243 7.44 11.40 22.81
C LYS A 243 6.24 11.08 21.93
N ASP A 244 5.86 9.80 21.89
CA ASP A 244 4.62 9.39 21.25
C ASP A 244 3.47 10.19 21.87
N ASN A 245 2.80 10.97 21.07
CA ASN A 245 1.66 11.76 21.50
C ASN A 245 0.35 11.02 21.18
N TRP A 246 0.33 9.71 21.56
CA TRP A 246 -0.85 8.86 21.38
C TRP A 246 -1.90 9.13 22.46
N ASP A 247 -1.52 9.80 23.56
CA ASP A 247 -2.43 10.16 24.67
C ASP A 247 -3.43 11.26 24.30
N ASP A 248 -3.18 12.02 23.21
CA ASP A 248 -4.13 13.01 22.67
C ASP A 248 -5.25 12.38 21.82
N TRP A 249 -5.44 11.08 21.92
CA TRP A 249 -6.34 10.30 21.07
C TRP A 249 -7.66 9.93 21.77
N GLU A 250 -7.91 10.40 23.00
CA GLU A 250 -9.19 10.23 23.70
C GLU A 250 -10.26 11.28 23.31
#